data_e3c436ef3289a546bb72961f431aa4cc
#
_entry.id   e3c436ef3289a546bb72961f431aa4cc
#
_cell.length_a   1.000
_cell.length_b   1.000
_cell.length_c   1.000
_cell.angle_alpha   90.00
_cell.angle_beta   90.00
_cell.angle_gamma   90.00
#
_symmetry.space_group_name_H-M   'P 1'
#
loop_
_entity.id
_entity.type
_entity.pdbx_description
1 polymer ?
#
loop_
_entity_poly.entity_id
_entity_poly.type
_entity_poly.pdbx_seq_one_letter_code
_entity_poly.pdbx_strand_id
1 'polypeptide(L)'
;MLGILYDIHGNLPALDRVLEEAGALDVDRWLLGGDYGTPSPWPEETIARLKELPNATWIRGNGERWLREPPEDRPEVMEAYDMFKGSYDEELVEWLYGLPPQA
;
A
#
# COMPACT_ATOMS: atom_id res chain seq x y z
N MET A 1 -19.78 -8.75 3.79
CA MET A 1 -19.31 -8.39 2.43
C MET A 1 -17.80 -8.25 2.44
N LEU A 2 -17.09 -8.79 1.46
CA LEU A 2 -15.65 -8.67 1.30
C LEU A 2 -15.30 -7.43 0.51
N GLY A 3 -14.41 -6.60 1.05
CA GLY A 3 -13.84 -5.48 0.32
C GLY A 3 -12.47 -5.84 -0.24
N ILE A 4 -12.18 -5.42 -1.45
CA ILE A 4 -10.88 -5.66 -2.10
C ILE A 4 -10.29 -4.33 -2.52
N LEU A 5 -9.06 -4.04 -2.03
CA LEU A 5 -8.34 -2.82 -2.36
C LEU A 5 -6.94 -3.17 -2.84
N TYR A 6 -6.48 -2.52 -3.90
CA TYR A 6 -5.10 -2.60 -4.38
C TYR A 6 -4.79 -1.39 -5.25
N ASP A 7 -3.51 -1.18 -5.53
CA ASP A 7 -3.01 -0.04 -6.32
C ASP A 7 -3.40 1.32 -5.72
N ILE A 8 -3.38 1.42 -4.39
CA ILE A 8 -3.73 2.67 -3.69
C ILE A 8 -2.67 3.74 -3.94
N HIS A 9 -1.41 3.34 -3.98
CA HIS A 9 -0.25 4.20 -4.25
C HIS A 9 -0.23 5.48 -3.39
N GLY A 10 -0.61 5.35 -2.11
CA GLY A 10 -0.55 6.44 -1.17
C GLY A 10 -1.54 7.59 -1.41
N ASN A 11 -2.54 7.38 -2.23
CA ASN A 11 -3.56 8.40 -2.47
C ASN A 11 -4.55 8.42 -1.30
N LEU A 12 -4.13 9.03 -0.20
CA LEU A 12 -4.90 9.05 1.05
C LEU A 12 -6.28 9.68 0.89
N PRO A 13 -6.46 10.82 0.20
CA PRO A 13 -7.80 11.37 0.02
C PRO A 13 -8.76 10.43 -0.71
N ALA A 14 -8.27 9.73 -1.74
CA ALA A 14 -9.09 8.76 -2.47
C ALA A 14 -9.41 7.55 -1.60
N LEU A 15 -8.45 7.06 -0.81
CA LEU A 15 -8.66 5.96 0.11
C LEU A 15 -9.73 6.32 1.14
N ASP A 16 -9.65 7.49 1.76
CA ASP A 16 -10.63 7.93 2.75
C ASP A 16 -12.04 7.98 2.17
N ARG A 17 -12.18 8.43 0.92
CA ARG A 17 -13.47 8.46 0.25
C ARG A 17 -14.03 7.06 0.00
N VAL A 18 -13.18 6.14 -0.44
CA VAL A 18 -13.58 4.75 -0.69
C VAL A 18 -14.01 4.08 0.62
N LEU A 19 -13.26 4.29 1.70
CA LEU A 19 -13.61 3.71 3.00
C LEU A 19 -14.93 4.26 3.55
N GLU A 20 -15.20 5.53 3.31
CA GLU A 20 -16.49 6.13 3.68
C GLU A 20 -17.64 5.44 2.96
N GLU A 21 -17.51 5.21 1.66
CA GLU A 21 -18.52 4.52 0.87
C GLU A 21 -18.66 3.05 1.29
N ALA A 22 -17.54 2.38 1.58
CA ALA A 22 -17.56 0.99 2.03
C ALA A 22 -18.27 0.83 3.38
N GLY A 23 -18.14 1.83 4.26
CA GLY A 23 -18.86 1.82 5.54
C GLY A 23 -20.36 1.77 5.36
N ALA A 24 -20.90 2.39 4.31
CA ALA A 24 -22.31 2.35 3.98
C ALA A 24 -22.77 1.01 3.38
N LEU A 25 -21.82 0.17 2.95
CA LEU A 25 -22.09 -1.12 2.31
C LEU A 25 -21.86 -2.33 3.23
N ASP A 26 -21.60 -2.10 4.52
CA ASP A 26 -21.37 -3.15 5.52
C ASP A 26 -20.22 -4.11 5.17
N VAL A 27 -19.11 -3.56 4.69
CA VAL A 27 -17.90 -4.35 4.43
C VAL A 27 -17.31 -4.78 5.77
N ASP A 28 -17.13 -6.08 5.98
CA ASP A 28 -16.65 -6.65 7.26
C ASP A 28 -15.33 -7.40 7.15
N ARG A 29 -14.81 -7.61 5.93
CA ARG A 29 -13.53 -8.25 5.69
C ARG A 29 -12.84 -7.56 4.52
N TRP A 30 -11.51 -7.58 4.53
CA TRP A 30 -10.72 -6.90 3.52
C TRP A 30 -9.62 -7.79 2.96
N LEU A 31 -9.46 -7.75 1.65
CA LEU A 31 -8.28 -8.27 0.96
C LEU A 31 -7.51 -7.09 0.39
N LEU A 32 -6.27 -6.93 0.85
CA LEU A 32 -5.41 -5.83 0.45
C LEU A 32 -4.36 -6.37 -0.51
N GLY A 33 -4.46 -5.99 -1.78
CA GLY A 33 -3.78 -6.63 -2.90
C GLY A 33 -2.42 -6.08 -3.26
N GLY A 34 -1.86 -5.16 -2.47
CA GLY A 34 -0.54 -4.61 -2.74
C GLY A 34 -0.54 -3.20 -3.30
N ASP A 35 0.65 -2.65 -3.48
CA ASP A 35 0.89 -1.29 -3.98
C ASP A 35 0.17 -0.23 -3.13
N TYR A 36 0.37 -0.32 -1.82
CA TYR A 36 -0.37 0.48 -0.85
C TYR A 36 0.05 1.93 -0.80
N GLY A 37 1.34 2.19 -0.64
CA GLY A 37 1.83 3.52 -0.37
C GLY A 37 3.02 3.95 -1.20
N THR A 38 3.49 3.14 -2.12
CA THR A 38 4.76 3.40 -2.82
C THR A 38 4.60 3.36 -4.33
N PRO A 39 5.26 4.25 -5.05
CA PRO A 39 5.91 5.47 -4.58
C PRO A 39 4.87 6.58 -4.35
N SER A 40 4.96 7.29 -3.21
CA SER A 40 3.93 8.27 -2.86
C SER A 40 4.44 9.23 -1.80
N PRO A 41 3.84 10.44 -1.70
CA PRO A 41 4.19 11.38 -0.63
C PRO A 41 3.56 11.06 0.73
N TRP A 42 2.60 10.13 0.81
CA TRP A 42 1.93 9.78 2.07
C TRP A 42 1.94 8.28 2.37
N PRO A 43 3.10 7.59 2.33
CA PRO A 43 3.11 6.13 2.52
C PRO A 43 2.74 5.70 3.93
N GLU A 44 3.26 6.39 4.95
CA GLU A 44 3.02 6.02 6.34
C GLU A 44 1.56 6.24 6.75
N GLU A 45 0.99 7.38 6.36
CA GLU A 45 -0.39 7.72 6.68
C GLU A 45 -1.37 6.76 6.01
N THR A 46 -1.09 6.37 4.77
CA THR A 46 -1.92 5.41 4.04
C THR A 46 -1.89 4.04 4.71
N ILE A 47 -0.70 3.56 5.06
CA ILE A 47 -0.56 2.27 5.74
C ILE A 47 -1.24 2.29 7.11
N ALA A 48 -1.08 3.38 7.87
CA ALA A 48 -1.74 3.52 9.16
C ALA A 48 -3.26 3.44 9.02
N ARG A 49 -3.81 4.07 8.01
CA ARG A 49 -5.25 4.01 7.75
C ARG A 49 -5.71 2.59 7.43
N LEU A 50 -4.95 1.88 6.59
CA LEU A 50 -5.29 0.51 6.21
C LEU A 50 -5.20 -0.46 7.40
N LYS A 51 -4.27 -0.22 8.34
CA LYS A 51 -4.14 -1.06 9.54
C LYS A 51 -5.34 -0.98 10.47
N GLU A 52 -6.17 0.03 10.34
CA GLU A 52 -7.40 0.16 11.12
C GLU A 52 -8.53 -0.73 10.60
N LEU A 53 -8.40 -1.30 9.41
CA LEU A 53 -9.43 -2.13 8.81
C LEU A 53 -9.55 -3.49 9.50
N PRO A 54 -10.77 -3.95 9.83
CA PRO A 54 -10.95 -5.24 10.50
C PRO A 54 -10.79 -6.41 9.55
N ASN A 55 -10.27 -7.52 10.06
CA ASN A 55 -10.16 -8.78 9.32
C ASN A 55 -9.50 -8.62 7.95
N ALA A 56 -8.39 -7.89 7.91
CA ALA A 56 -7.67 -7.61 6.68
C ALA A 56 -6.60 -8.66 6.40
N THR A 57 -6.54 -9.13 5.17
CA THR A 57 -5.46 -9.97 4.66
C THR A 57 -4.60 -9.14 3.72
N TRP A 58 -3.30 -9.13 3.96
CA TRP A 58 -2.34 -8.30 3.22
C TRP A 58 -1.46 -9.15 2.33
N ILE A 59 -1.27 -8.71 1.08
CA ILE A 59 -0.27 -9.31 0.21
C ILE A 59 0.69 -8.23 -0.29
N ARG A 60 1.87 -8.65 -0.73
CA ARG A 60 2.91 -7.75 -1.24
C ARG A 60 2.75 -7.53 -2.73
N GLY A 61 2.63 -6.27 -3.15
CA GLY A 61 2.61 -5.92 -4.56
C GLY A 61 4.01 -5.59 -5.09
N ASN A 62 4.07 -5.19 -6.35
CA ASN A 62 5.34 -4.78 -6.97
C ASN A 62 5.95 -3.56 -6.26
N GLY A 63 5.11 -2.61 -5.85
CA GLY A 63 5.57 -1.41 -5.18
C GLY A 63 6.33 -1.71 -3.89
N GLU A 64 5.86 -2.64 -3.07
CA GLU A 64 6.53 -3.03 -1.84
C GLU A 64 7.81 -3.79 -2.11
N ARG A 65 7.81 -4.68 -3.09
CA ARG A 65 9.02 -5.41 -3.48
C ARG A 65 10.11 -4.47 -3.97
N TRP A 66 9.74 -3.47 -4.74
CA TRP A 66 10.71 -2.53 -5.34
C TRP A 66 11.39 -1.63 -4.31
N LEU A 67 10.90 -1.56 -3.09
CA LEU A 67 11.60 -0.84 -2.02
C LEU A 67 12.97 -1.43 -1.73
N ARG A 68 13.16 -2.73 -1.92
CA ARG A 68 14.43 -3.44 -1.74
C ARG A 68 15.04 -3.91 -3.05
N GLU A 69 14.21 -4.20 -4.04
CA GLU A 69 14.61 -4.78 -5.32
C GLU A 69 14.11 -3.88 -6.46
N PRO A 70 14.70 -2.68 -6.65
CA PRO A 70 14.21 -1.75 -7.67
C PRO A 70 14.32 -2.33 -9.08
N PRO A 71 13.37 -2.01 -9.98
CA PRO A 71 13.37 -2.54 -11.34
C PRO A 71 14.39 -1.79 -12.20
N GLU A 72 15.57 -2.36 -12.37
CA GLU A 72 16.66 -1.73 -13.11
C GLU A 72 16.33 -1.45 -14.58
N ASP A 73 15.39 -2.20 -15.15
CA ASP A 73 14.93 -2.03 -16.53
C ASP A 73 13.84 -0.94 -16.67
N ARG A 74 13.50 -0.26 -15.58
CA ARG A 74 12.46 0.79 -15.56
C ARG A 74 12.98 2.06 -14.90
N PRO A 75 13.78 2.86 -15.61
CA PRO A 75 14.40 4.04 -15.01
C PRO A 75 13.40 5.08 -14.50
N GLU A 76 12.22 5.18 -15.10
CA GLU A 76 11.17 6.09 -14.62
C GLU A 76 10.62 5.67 -13.26
N VAL A 77 10.54 4.39 -12.99
CA VAL A 77 10.12 3.86 -11.69
C VAL A 77 11.21 4.10 -10.66
N MET A 78 12.48 3.82 -11.00
CA MET A 78 13.61 4.07 -10.13
C MET A 78 13.70 5.53 -9.72
N GLU A 79 13.48 6.44 -10.66
CA GLU A 79 13.47 7.88 -10.39
C GLU A 79 12.38 8.25 -9.39
N ALA A 80 11.17 7.70 -9.55
CA ALA A 80 10.07 7.94 -8.62
C ALA A 80 10.39 7.45 -7.20
N TYR A 81 11.00 6.27 -7.08
CA TYR A 81 11.40 5.75 -5.77
C TYR A 81 12.52 6.59 -5.14
N ASP A 82 13.49 7.03 -5.94
CA ASP A 82 14.55 7.92 -5.45
C ASP A 82 13.98 9.24 -4.92
N MET A 83 12.97 9.78 -5.59
CA MET A 83 12.32 11.02 -5.19
C MET A 83 11.69 10.92 -3.80
N PHE A 84 11.07 9.79 -3.48
CA PHE A 84 10.31 9.62 -2.24
C PHE A 84 11.01 8.76 -1.18
N LYS A 85 12.21 8.25 -1.44
CA LYS A 85 12.85 7.31 -0.51
C LYS A 85 13.09 7.87 0.89
N GLY A 86 13.25 9.19 1.01
CA GLY A 86 13.38 9.85 2.30
C GLY A 86 12.11 9.91 3.12
N SER A 87 10.98 9.56 2.52
CA SER A 87 9.66 9.54 3.17
C SER A 87 9.34 8.20 3.83
N TYR A 88 10.22 7.20 3.67
CA TYR A 88 9.97 5.85 4.18
C TYR A 88 10.80 5.55 5.41
N ASP A 89 10.11 5.16 6.50
CA ASP A 89 10.73 4.63 7.71
C ASP A 89 11.26 3.22 7.41
N GLU A 90 12.46 2.89 7.91
CA GLU A 90 13.06 1.58 7.69
C GLU A 90 12.22 0.43 8.25
N GLU A 91 11.58 0.62 9.40
CA GLU A 91 10.68 -0.39 9.95
C GLU A 91 9.49 -0.63 9.03
N LEU A 92 8.95 0.43 8.45
CA LEU A 92 7.85 0.32 7.50
C LEU A 92 8.29 -0.43 6.24
N VAL A 93 9.47 -0.12 5.73
CA VAL A 93 10.03 -0.81 4.55
C VAL A 93 10.19 -2.30 4.82
N GLU A 94 10.75 -2.68 5.97
CA GLU A 94 10.90 -4.09 6.33
C GLU A 94 9.56 -4.80 6.44
N TRP A 95 8.59 -4.16 7.06
CA TRP A 95 7.26 -4.74 7.21
C TRP A 95 6.59 -4.96 5.86
N LEU A 96 6.63 -3.96 4.99
CA LEU A 96 6.02 -4.05 3.66
C LEU A 96 6.69 -5.10 2.79
N TYR A 97 8.03 -5.14 2.80
CA TYR A 97 8.78 -6.13 2.00
C TYR A 97 8.52 -7.55 2.49
N GLY A 98 8.27 -7.73 3.79
CA GLY A 98 8.02 -9.02 4.40
C GLY A 98 6.60 -9.56 4.21
N LEU A 99 5.69 -8.79 3.59
CA LEU A 99 4.33 -9.26 3.35
C LEU A 99 4.33 -10.45 2.38
N PRO A 100 3.39 -11.41 2.53
CA PRO A 100 3.34 -12.55 1.63
C PRO A 100 3.03 -12.12 0.19
N PRO A 101 3.62 -12.78 -0.83
CA PRO A 101 3.39 -12.41 -2.22
C PRO A 101 2.01 -12.85 -2.73
N GLN A 102 1.32 -13.69 -1.98
CA GLN A 102 -0.02 -14.16 -2.32
C GLN A 102 -0.75 -14.61 -1.05
N ALA A 103 -2.03 -14.56 -1.11
CA ALA A 103 -2.88 -14.98 0.00
C ALA A 103 -3.33 -16.42 -0.16
#